data_a138e1eb2b996584c45de81188e9938a
#
_entry.id   a138e1eb2b996584c45de81188e9938a
#
_cell.length_a   1.000
_cell.length_b   1.000
_cell.length_c   1.000
_cell.angle_alpha   90.00
_cell.angle_beta   90.00
_cell.angle_gamma   90.00
#
_symmetry.space_group_name_H-M   'P 1'
#
loop_
_entity.id
_entity.type
_entity.pdbx_description
1 polymer ?
#
loop_
_entity_poly.entity_id
_entity_poly.type
_entity_poly.pdbx_seq_one_letter_code
_entity_poly.pdbx_strand_id
1 'polypeptide(L)'
;MEADFVIIGSGSAGSAMAARLSEDGTYSVLVLEYGGTDAGPFIQMPGALSYPMNMPRYDWGYFSEPEPHLGGRKLACPRGKVIGGSSSINGMVYVRGHAGDYDHWADSGADGWSYADVLPYFQRMENWHESGQGGDPDWRGTDGPLHITRGKRDIPLHQAFVEAGCQAGFEVTKDYNGEQQEGFSPMEQTVWKGQRWSAANAYLKPALKRPNLTLHKCLARRIIIEGSR
;
A
#
# COMPACT_ATOMS: atom_id res chain seq x y z
N MET A 1 -6.74 -26.33 12.96
CA MET A 1 -6.03 -26.12 11.71
C MET A 1 -4.57 -25.94 12.08
N GLU A 2 -3.68 -26.65 11.41
CA GLU A 2 -2.24 -26.47 11.54
C GLU A 2 -1.74 -25.84 10.24
N ALA A 3 -0.74 -24.97 10.33
CA ALA A 3 -0.08 -24.36 9.20
C ALA A 3 1.37 -24.05 9.57
N ASP A 4 2.26 -24.04 8.56
CA ASP A 4 3.66 -23.66 8.75
C ASP A 4 3.79 -22.19 9.10
N PHE A 5 2.93 -21.35 8.50
CA PHE A 5 2.84 -19.91 8.80
C PHE A 5 1.41 -19.48 9.11
N VAL A 6 1.26 -18.71 10.19
CA VAL A 6 0.00 -18.05 10.55
C VAL A 6 0.19 -16.54 10.46
N ILE A 7 -0.58 -15.89 9.58
CA ILE A 7 -0.54 -14.44 9.36
C ILE A 7 -1.77 -13.81 10.01
N ILE A 8 -1.57 -12.87 10.93
CA ILE A 8 -2.65 -12.14 11.60
C ILE A 8 -2.92 -10.85 10.84
N GLY A 9 -4.07 -10.81 10.20
CA GLY A 9 -4.54 -9.70 9.36
C GLY A 9 -4.17 -9.84 7.89
N SER A 10 -5.16 -9.68 7.02
CA SER A 10 -5.00 -9.64 5.55
C SER A 10 -4.83 -8.21 5.01
N GLY A 11 -4.20 -7.33 5.79
CA GLY A 11 -3.88 -5.97 5.39
C GLY A 11 -2.79 -5.90 4.32
N SER A 12 -2.20 -4.71 4.11
CA SER A 12 -1.19 -4.48 3.07
C SER A 12 -0.01 -5.44 3.18
N ALA A 13 0.59 -5.57 4.37
CA ALA A 13 1.71 -6.48 4.63
C ALA A 13 1.27 -7.94 4.58
N GLY A 14 0.19 -8.31 5.31
CA GLY A 14 -0.26 -9.70 5.40
C GLY A 14 -0.68 -10.28 4.06
N SER A 15 -1.29 -9.49 3.17
CA SER A 15 -1.61 -9.91 1.80
C SER A 15 -0.37 -10.24 0.98
N ALA A 16 0.67 -9.40 1.06
CA ALA A 16 1.93 -9.64 0.37
C ALA A 16 2.68 -10.86 0.93
N MET A 17 2.76 -10.98 2.26
CA MET A 17 3.37 -12.14 2.93
C MET A 17 2.66 -13.44 2.56
N ALA A 18 1.32 -13.46 2.62
CA ALA A 18 0.52 -14.62 2.27
C ALA A 18 0.79 -15.09 0.83
N ALA A 19 0.84 -14.13 -0.10
CA ALA A 19 1.12 -14.43 -1.50
C ALA A 19 2.54 -14.98 -1.70
N ARG A 20 3.55 -14.40 -1.03
CA ARG A 20 4.95 -14.80 -1.21
C ARG A 20 5.27 -16.14 -0.52
N LEU A 21 4.81 -16.34 0.71
CA LEU A 21 5.06 -17.59 1.46
C LEU A 21 4.35 -18.80 0.85
N SER A 22 3.26 -18.59 0.11
CA SER A 22 2.54 -19.69 -0.56
C SER A 22 2.94 -19.90 -2.02
N GLU A 23 3.89 -19.13 -2.56
CA GLU A 23 4.14 -19.00 -4.00
C GLU A 23 4.65 -20.31 -4.63
N ASP A 24 5.58 -20.99 -3.99
CA ASP A 24 6.21 -22.23 -4.47
C ASP A 24 5.52 -23.51 -4.01
N GLY A 25 4.50 -23.41 -3.17
CA GLY A 25 3.76 -24.55 -2.64
C GLY A 25 4.45 -25.28 -1.48
N THR A 26 5.63 -24.83 -1.05
CA THR A 26 6.43 -25.50 0.00
C THR A 26 5.76 -25.42 1.37
N TYR A 27 5.16 -24.26 1.68
CA TYR A 27 4.57 -23.98 2.98
C TYR A 27 3.05 -23.88 2.91
N SER A 28 2.39 -24.39 3.95
CA SER A 28 0.99 -24.12 4.22
C SER A 28 0.85 -22.79 4.97
N VAL A 29 -0.04 -21.91 4.49
CA VAL A 29 -0.23 -20.57 5.03
C VAL A 29 -1.67 -20.37 5.45
N LEU A 30 -1.88 -19.95 6.70
CA LEU A 30 -3.18 -19.58 7.26
C LEU A 30 -3.22 -18.09 7.54
N VAL A 31 -4.14 -17.39 6.88
CA VAL A 31 -4.41 -15.96 7.14
C VAL A 31 -5.65 -15.83 8.02
N LEU A 32 -5.52 -15.12 9.14
CA LEU A 32 -6.60 -14.82 10.06
C LEU A 32 -7.04 -13.37 9.87
N GLU A 33 -8.27 -13.12 9.41
CA GLU A 33 -8.80 -11.77 9.17
C GLU A 33 -10.12 -11.56 9.91
N TYR A 34 -10.23 -10.43 10.61
CA TYR A 34 -11.45 -10.07 11.31
C TYR A 34 -12.45 -9.35 10.41
N GLY A 35 -11.95 -8.52 9.49
CA GLY A 35 -12.76 -7.69 8.60
C GLY A 35 -13.61 -8.49 7.62
N GLY A 36 -14.50 -7.76 6.96
CA GLY A 36 -15.37 -8.31 5.93
C GLY A 36 -14.73 -8.30 4.55
N THR A 37 -15.56 -8.60 3.54
CA THR A 37 -15.19 -8.54 2.13
C THR A 37 -14.94 -7.10 1.68
N ASP A 38 -13.97 -6.92 0.78
CA ASP A 38 -13.70 -5.68 0.07
C ASP A 38 -14.56 -5.49 -1.19
N ALA A 39 -15.49 -6.40 -1.43
CA ALA A 39 -16.44 -6.29 -2.54
C ALA A 39 -17.43 -5.13 -2.29
N GLY A 40 -17.69 -4.36 -3.32
CA GLY A 40 -18.69 -3.29 -3.27
C GLY A 40 -18.16 -1.94 -3.79
N PRO A 41 -19.07 -1.04 -4.18
CA PRO A 41 -18.70 0.20 -4.86
C PRO A 41 -17.88 1.16 -3.99
N PHE A 42 -18.16 1.24 -2.69
CA PHE A 42 -17.45 2.15 -1.79
C PHE A 42 -15.95 1.86 -1.66
N ILE A 43 -15.54 0.61 -1.86
CA ILE A 43 -14.12 0.24 -1.85
C ILE A 43 -13.55 0.24 -3.26
N GLN A 44 -14.23 -0.40 -4.22
CA GLN A 44 -13.68 -0.64 -5.54
C GLN A 44 -13.68 0.61 -6.43
N MET A 45 -14.60 1.56 -6.22
CA MET A 45 -14.72 2.78 -7.00
C MET A 45 -13.78 3.87 -6.46
N PRO A 46 -12.75 4.31 -7.22
CA PRO A 46 -11.79 5.31 -6.74
C PRO A 46 -12.44 6.62 -6.29
N GLY A 47 -13.46 7.10 -6.99
CA GLY A 47 -14.19 8.31 -6.64
C GLY A 47 -14.94 8.26 -5.30
N ALA A 48 -15.10 7.08 -4.71
CA ALA A 48 -15.74 6.89 -3.41
C ALA A 48 -14.76 6.86 -2.23
N LEU A 49 -13.50 7.23 -2.43
CA LEU A 49 -12.39 7.03 -1.47
C LEU A 49 -12.65 7.54 -0.04
N SER A 50 -13.44 8.61 0.11
CA SER A 50 -13.74 9.21 1.41
C SER A 50 -14.81 8.46 2.22
N TYR A 51 -15.61 7.61 1.58
CA TYR A 51 -16.68 6.89 2.27
C TYR A 51 -16.17 5.76 3.17
N PRO A 52 -15.37 4.79 2.69
CA PRO A 52 -15.03 3.62 3.49
C PRO A 52 -14.23 3.96 4.75
N MET A 53 -13.41 5.01 4.74
CA MET A 53 -12.65 5.44 5.91
C MET A 53 -13.51 6.09 7.02
N ASN A 54 -14.78 6.36 6.74
CA ASN A 54 -15.75 6.90 7.70
C ASN A 54 -16.89 5.91 8.00
N MET A 55 -16.79 4.66 7.52
CA MET A 55 -17.84 3.65 7.71
C MET A 55 -17.41 2.59 8.74
N PRO A 56 -18.11 2.43 9.88
CA PRO A 56 -17.78 1.42 10.90
C PRO A 56 -17.70 -0.02 10.38
N ARG A 57 -18.28 -0.29 9.21
CA ARG A 57 -18.18 -1.57 8.52
C ARG A 57 -16.76 -1.86 8.02
N TYR A 58 -16.02 -0.82 7.60
CA TYR A 58 -14.73 -0.91 6.93
C TYR A 58 -13.58 -0.28 7.71
N ASP A 59 -13.90 0.48 8.76
CA ASP A 59 -12.94 1.16 9.61
C ASP A 59 -13.03 0.71 11.07
N TRP A 60 -11.89 0.61 11.76
CA TRP A 60 -11.82 0.29 13.17
C TRP A 60 -12.31 1.45 14.06
N GLY A 61 -12.32 2.68 13.55
CA GLY A 61 -12.77 3.86 14.27
C GLY A 61 -11.81 4.33 15.35
N TYR A 62 -10.51 4.23 15.11
CA TYR A 62 -9.51 4.73 16.07
C TYR A 62 -9.40 6.26 16.03
N PHE A 63 -9.08 6.82 17.19
CA PHE A 63 -8.80 8.24 17.36
C PHE A 63 -7.48 8.41 18.12
N SER A 64 -6.80 9.54 17.88
CA SER A 64 -5.66 9.94 18.71
C SER A 64 -6.11 10.26 20.13
N GLU A 65 -5.15 10.32 21.06
CA GLU A 65 -5.38 11.07 22.29
C GLU A 65 -5.63 12.56 21.99
N PRO A 66 -6.20 13.33 22.95
CA PRO A 66 -6.38 14.77 22.76
C PRO A 66 -5.05 15.47 22.45
N GLU A 67 -5.00 16.23 21.35
CA GLU A 67 -3.81 16.95 20.92
C GLU A 67 -3.78 18.36 21.54
N PRO A 68 -2.90 18.65 22.50
CA PRO A 68 -2.89 19.94 23.21
C PRO A 68 -2.71 21.14 22.28
N HIS A 69 -1.85 21.03 21.28
CA HIS A 69 -1.56 22.10 20.32
C HIS A 69 -2.63 22.28 19.24
N LEU A 70 -3.65 21.42 19.21
CA LEU A 70 -4.80 21.50 18.32
C LEU A 70 -6.10 21.80 19.09
N GLY A 71 -6.01 22.49 20.22
CA GLY A 71 -7.17 22.83 21.05
C GLY A 71 -7.84 21.62 21.70
N GLY A 72 -7.09 20.58 22.02
CA GLY A 72 -7.60 19.35 22.63
C GLY A 72 -8.40 18.43 21.70
N ARG A 73 -8.33 18.64 20.38
CA ARG A 73 -9.04 17.79 19.41
C ARG A 73 -8.46 16.38 19.35
N LYS A 74 -9.35 15.41 19.20
CA LYS A 74 -8.98 14.03 18.81
C LYS A 74 -9.04 13.90 17.31
N LEU A 75 -8.00 13.38 16.70
CA LEU A 75 -7.91 13.16 15.27
C LEU A 75 -8.36 11.74 14.92
N ALA A 76 -9.22 11.60 13.92
CA ALA A 76 -9.58 10.30 13.38
C ALA A 76 -8.35 9.63 12.75
N CYS A 77 -8.11 8.36 13.09
CA CYS A 77 -7.02 7.55 12.58
C CYS A 77 -7.59 6.30 11.88
N PRO A 78 -8.19 6.44 10.69
CA PRO A 78 -8.86 5.32 10.03
C PRO A 78 -7.88 4.17 9.74
N ARG A 79 -8.29 2.95 10.07
CA ARG A 79 -7.57 1.69 9.77
C ARG A 79 -8.54 0.68 9.23
N GLY A 80 -8.19 0.07 8.12
CA GLY A 80 -9.07 -0.86 7.42
C GLY A 80 -9.40 -2.10 8.22
N LYS A 81 -10.70 -2.35 8.42
CA LYS A 81 -11.31 -3.54 9.00
C LYS A 81 -11.98 -4.35 7.89
N VAL A 82 -11.19 -4.79 6.94
CA VAL A 82 -11.62 -5.37 5.68
C VAL A 82 -10.47 -6.11 5.02
N ILE A 83 -10.75 -7.08 4.17
CA ILE A 83 -9.75 -7.75 3.33
C ILE A 83 -8.94 -6.69 2.56
N GLY A 84 -7.60 -6.78 2.61
CA GLY A 84 -6.69 -5.76 2.10
C GLY A 84 -6.35 -4.66 3.10
N GLY A 85 -7.03 -4.63 4.27
CA GLY A 85 -6.78 -3.66 5.33
C GLY A 85 -6.87 -2.21 4.86
N SER A 86 -5.93 -1.38 5.29
CA SER A 86 -5.92 0.05 4.94
C SER A 86 -5.67 0.32 3.45
N SER A 87 -5.07 -0.62 2.69
CA SER A 87 -4.98 -0.47 1.22
C SER A 87 -6.35 -0.50 0.53
N SER A 88 -7.38 -1.06 1.19
CA SER A 88 -8.76 -1.08 0.70
C SER A 88 -9.55 0.18 1.03
N ILE A 89 -9.05 1.07 1.90
CA ILE A 89 -9.74 2.30 2.31
C ILE A 89 -8.93 3.58 2.16
N ASN A 90 -7.63 3.51 1.83
CA ASN A 90 -6.75 4.68 1.66
C ASN A 90 -7.08 5.51 0.41
N GLY A 91 -6.40 6.65 0.24
CA GLY A 91 -6.52 7.53 -0.93
C GLY A 91 -5.82 7.05 -2.20
N MET A 92 -5.28 5.83 -2.21
CA MET A 92 -4.63 5.19 -3.38
C MET A 92 -3.37 5.88 -3.89
N VAL A 93 -2.84 6.87 -3.22
CA VAL A 93 -1.58 7.50 -3.62
C VAL A 93 -0.44 6.49 -3.55
N TYR A 94 0.34 6.42 -4.62
CA TYR A 94 1.55 5.61 -4.65
C TYR A 94 2.79 6.51 -4.65
N VAL A 95 3.55 6.42 -3.57
CA VAL A 95 4.82 7.12 -3.40
C VAL A 95 5.75 6.22 -2.59
N ARG A 96 7.00 6.11 -3.03
CA ARG A 96 8.06 5.42 -2.26
C ARG A 96 8.62 6.36 -1.20
N GLY A 97 9.18 5.79 -0.12
CA GLY A 97 10.02 6.55 0.80
C GLY A 97 11.23 7.15 0.08
N HIS A 98 11.76 8.25 0.59
CA HIS A 98 12.95 8.88 0.04
C HIS A 98 14.19 7.99 0.22
N ALA A 99 15.10 7.99 -0.73
CA ALA A 99 16.32 7.19 -0.65
C ALA A 99 17.08 7.42 0.66
N GLY A 100 17.23 8.68 1.07
CA GLY A 100 17.89 9.06 2.32
C GLY A 100 17.21 8.51 3.59
N ASP A 101 15.91 8.21 3.58
CA ASP A 101 15.24 7.59 4.74
C ASP A 101 15.72 6.16 4.93
N TYR A 102 15.84 5.39 3.86
CA TYR A 102 16.34 4.01 3.89
C TYR A 102 17.82 3.94 4.23
N ASP A 103 18.62 4.82 3.63
CA ASP A 103 20.04 4.89 3.92
C ASP A 103 20.26 5.25 5.40
N HIS A 104 19.46 6.17 5.94
CA HIS A 104 19.49 6.48 7.37
C HIS A 104 19.10 5.26 8.25
N TRP A 105 18.18 4.42 7.81
CA TRP A 105 17.87 3.18 8.54
C TRP A 105 19.05 2.23 8.56
N ALA A 106 19.72 2.04 7.43
CA ALA A 106 20.93 1.21 7.35
C ALA A 106 22.03 1.76 8.25
N ASP A 107 22.31 3.06 8.19
CA ASP A 107 23.29 3.74 9.04
C ASP A 107 22.95 3.65 10.55
N SER A 108 21.67 3.51 10.88
CA SER A 108 21.19 3.32 12.25
C SER A 108 21.21 1.85 12.70
N GLY A 109 21.77 0.93 11.91
CA GLY A 109 21.98 -0.46 12.23
C GLY A 109 20.93 -1.43 11.67
N ALA A 110 20.08 -1.00 10.75
CA ALA A 110 19.18 -1.88 10.01
C ALA A 110 19.87 -2.40 8.74
N ASP A 111 20.80 -3.35 8.90
CA ASP A 111 21.55 -3.94 7.79
C ASP A 111 20.58 -4.54 6.73
N GLY A 112 20.86 -4.29 5.45
CA GLY A 112 20.02 -4.73 4.34
C GLY A 112 18.78 -3.86 4.07
N TRP A 113 18.73 -2.65 4.66
CA TRP A 113 17.65 -1.69 4.47
C TRP A 113 18.08 -0.39 3.80
N SER A 114 19.27 -0.32 3.21
CA SER A 114 19.65 0.82 2.37
C SER A 114 18.71 0.93 1.16
N TYR A 115 18.66 2.10 0.53
CA TYR A 115 17.80 2.25 -0.65
C TYR A 115 18.20 1.29 -1.77
N ALA A 116 19.50 1.05 -1.95
CA ALA A 116 20.00 0.06 -2.91
C ALA A 116 19.49 -1.37 -2.62
N ASP A 117 19.39 -1.73 -1.33
CA ASP A 117 18.87 -3.06 -0.92
C ASP A 117 17.36 -3.20 -1.17
N VAL A 118 16.59 -2.13 -0.95
CA VAL A 118 15.11 -2.18 -1.05
C VAL A 118 14.58 -1.88 -2.44
N LEU A 119 15.33 -1.19 -3.31
CA LEU A 119 14.92 -0.86 -4.67
C LEU A 119 14.47 -2.06 -5.51
N PRO A 120 15.17 -3.22 -5.50
CA PRO A 120 14.72 -4.41 -6.24
C PRO A 120 13.35 -4.93 -5.79
N TYR A 121 13.00 -4.73 -4.51
CA TYR A 121 11.68 -5.11 -4.00
C TYR A 121 10.58 -4.16 -4.45
N PHE A 122 10.86 -2.86 -4.56
CA PHE A 122 9.94 -1.90 -5.16
C PHE A 122 9.70 -2.21 -6.63
N GLN A 123 10.74 -2.51 -7.40
CA GLN A 123 10.63 -2.91 -8.79
C GLN A 123 9.82 -4.21 -8.94
N ARG A 124 10.12 -5.23 -8.14
CA ARG A 124 9.40 -6.51 -8.13
C ARG A 124 7.92 -6.37 -7.74
N MET A 125 7.58 -5.37 -6.95
CA MET A 125 6.23 -5.13 -6.46
C MET A 125 5.33 -4.48 -7.51
N GLU A 126 5.85 -3.51 -8.26
CA GLU A 126 5.04 -2.63 -9.10
C GLU A 126 4.89 -3.10 -10.54
N ASN A 127 3.74 -2.74 -11.12
CA ASN A 127 3.49 -2.78 -12.55
C ASN A 127 3.11 -1.35 -12.98
N TRP A 128 4.12 -0.61 -13.42
CA TRP A 128 3.96 0.78 -13.80
C TRP A 128 3.55 0.89 -15.28
N HIS A 129 2.38 1.49 -15.52
CA HIS A 129 1.74 1.50 -16.84
C HIS A 129 2.07 2.72 -17.71
N GLU A 130 2.86 3.64 -17.22
CA GLU A 130 3.22 4.88 -17.92
C GLU A 130 4.56 4.77 -18.67
N SER A 131 5.00 3.55 -18.97
CA SER A 131 6.20 3.30 -19.77
C SER A 131 6.07 3.99 -21.13
N GLY A 132 6.99 4.92 -21.43
CA GLY A 132 6.93 5.77 -22.64
C GLY A 132 6.57 7.23 -22.36
N GLN A 133 6.15 7.59 -21.15
CA GLN A 133 5.88 8.98 -20.74
C GLN A 133 6.95 9.56 -19.79
N GLY A 134 8.14 8.99 -19.77
CA GLY A 134 9.29 9.56 -19.09
C GLY A 134 9.59 9.00 -17.70
N GLY A 135 9.23 7.75 -17.40
CA GLY A 135 9.76 7.03 -16.26
C GLY A 135 11.13 6.46 -16.54
N ASP A 136 11.87 6.26 -15.46
CA ASP A 136 13.22 5.72 -15.52
C ASP A 136 13.16 4.19 -15.32
N PRO A 137 13.49 3.38 -16.37
CA PRO A 137 13.41 1.92 -16.27
C PRO A 137 14.37 1.33 -15.24
N ASP A 138 15.44 2.03 -14.90
CA ASP A 138 16.40 1.57 -13.88
C ASP A 138 15.81 1.67 -12.47
N TRP A 139 14.74 2.45 -12.30
CA TRP A 139 14.07 2.67 -11.02
C TRP A 139 12.68 2.02 -10.92
N ARG A 140 12.06 1.67 -12.06
CA ARG A 140 10.67 1.23 -12.10
C ARG A 140 10.52 -0.24 -12.49
N GLY A 141 9.45 -0.88 -11.97
CA GLY A 141 9.05 -2.24 -12.35
C GLY A 141 7.79 -2.23 -13.22
N THR A 142 7.67 -3.19 -14.14
CA THR A 142 6.60 -3.23 -15.14
C THR A 142 5.79 -4.54 -15.17
N ASP A 143 6.13 -5.52 -14.32
CA ASP A 143 5.52 -6.86 -14.33
C ASP A 143 5.07 -7.35 -12.93
N GLY A 144 5.19 -6.49 -11.92
CA GLY A 144 4.76 -6.79 -10.56
C GLY A 144 3.23 -6.85 -10.41
N PRO A 145 2.74 -7.35 -9.29
CA PRO A 145 1.30 -7.51 -9.05
C PRO A 145 0.56 -6.21 -8.74
N LEU A 146 1.26 -5.16 -8.30
CA LEU A 146 0.66 -3.89 -7.91
C LEU A 146 0.63 -2.94 -9.10
N HIS A 147 -0.54 -2.81 -9.72
CA HIS A 147 -0.72 -1.91 -10.85
C HIS A 147 -0.74 -0.44 -10.42
N ILE A 148 0.08 0.37 -11.08
CA ILE A 148 0.26 1.80 -10.84
C ILE A 148 -0.05 2.58 -12.12
N THR A 149 -0.91 3.57 -12.00
CA THR A 149 -1.24 4.50 -13.09
C THR A 149 -1.04 5.93 -12.62
N ARG A 150 -0.81 6.82 -13.57
CA ARG A 150 -0.67 8.25 -13.31
C ARG A 150 -2.02 8.95 -13.48
N GLY A 151 -2.34 9.89 -12.59
CA GLY A 151 -3.52 10.72 -12.71
C GLY A 151 -3.47 11.63 -13.95
N LYS A 152 -4.64 11.97 -14.49
CA LYS A 152 -4.73 12.91 -15.62
C LYS A 152 -4.27 14.30 -15.22
N ARG A 153 -3.61 15.01 -16.16
CA ARG A 153 -3.04 16.35 -15.95
C ARG A 153 -3.88 17.48 -16.59
N ASP A 154 -5.05 17.19 -17.08
CA ASP A 154 -5.85 18.06 -17.93
C ASP A 154 -6.68 19.13 -17.19
N ILE A 155 -6.49 19.24 -15.86
CA ILE A 155 -7.17 20.22 -15.04
C ILE A 155 -6.35 21.52 -15.03
N PRO A 156 -6.89 22.68 -15.51
CA PRO A 156 -6.15 23.95 -15.56
C PRO A 156 -5.56 24.39 -14.21
N LEU A 157 -6.25 24.10 -13.11
CA LEU A 157 -5.77 24.43 -11.77
C LEU A 157 -4.50 23.65 -11.39
N HIS A 158 -4.34 22.39 -11.83
CA HIS A 158 -3.11 21.64 -11.63
C HIS A 158 -1.94 22.26 -12.40
N GLN A 159 -2.16 22.70 -13.62
CA GLN A 159 -1.13 23.39 -14.41
C GLN A 159 -0.70 24.68 -13.74
N ALA A 160 -1.64 25.51 -13.33
CA ALA A 160 -1.35 26.74 -12.61
C ALA A 160 -0.60 26.48 -11.28
N PHE A 161 -0.90 25.41 -10.58
CA PHE A 161 -0.23 25.04 -9.34
C PHE A 161 1.25 24.64 -9.61
N VAL A 162 1.50 23.84 -10.64
CA VAL A 162 2.87 23.48 -11.05
C VAL A 162 3.65 24.71 -11.50
N GLU A 163 3.05 25.59 -12.32
CA GLU A 163 3.66 26.86 -12.76
C GLU A 163 4.01 27.76 -11.58
N ALA A 164 3.12 27.90 -10.60
CA ALA A 164 3.40 28.67 -9.38
C ALA A 164 4.56 28.05 -8.58
N GLY A 165 4.67 26.72 -8.52
CA GLY A 165 5.81 26.05 -7.90
C GLY A 165 7.11 26.37 -8.61
N CYS A 166 7.14 26.32 -9.95
CA CYS A 166 8.31 26.70 -10.74
C CYS A 166 8.71 28.16 -10.53
N GLN A 167 7.72 29.08 -10.48
CA GLN A 167 7.97 30.49 -10.19
C GLN A 167 8.56 30.70 -8.79
N ALA A 168 8.23 29.83 -7.84
CA ALA A 168 8.79 29.82 -6.49
C ALA A 168 10.17 29.14 -6.38
N GLY A 169 10.74 28.66 -7.49
CA GLY A 169 12.06 28.05 -7.55
C GLY A 169 12.11 26.55 -7.34
N PHE A 170 10.96 25.87 -7.35
CA PHE A 170 10.91 24.42 -7.29
C PHE A 170 11.00 23.78 -8.67
N GLU A 171 11.55 22.57 -8.74
CA GLU A 171 11.68 21.83 -9.99
C GLU A 171 10.44 21.00 -10.32
N VAL A 172 10.31 20.61 -11.58
CA VAL A 172 9.36 19.60 -12.04
C VAL A 172 10.09 18.28 -12.22
N THR A 173 9.66 17.25 -11.52
CA THR A 173 10.15 15.89 -11.78
C THR A 173 9.22 15.16 -12.74
N LYS A 174 9.81 14.40 -13.65
CA LYS A 174 9.05 13.53 -14.56
C LYS A 174 8.55 12.27 -13.86
N ASP A 175 9.28 11.83 -12.82
CA ASP A 175 8.99 10.62 -12.07
C ASP A 175 9.50 10.76 -10.62
N TYR A 176 8.58 11.07 -9.71
CA TYR A 176 8.91 11.22 -8.29
C TYR A 176 9.15 9.88 -7.56
N ASN A 177 9.03 8.76 -8.24
CA ASN A 177 9.45 7.43 -7.77
C ASN A 177 10.69 6.92 -8.52
N GLY A 178 11.28 7.75 -9.41
CA GLY A 178 12.53 7.52 -10.12
C GLY A 178 13.75 8.09 -9.38
N GLU A 179 14.76 8.50 -10.13
CA GLU A 179 16.01 9.07 -9.61
C GLU A 179 15.77 10.38 -8.84
N GLN A 180 14.99 11.30 -9.43
CA GLN A 180 14.69 12.60 -8.82
C GLN A 180 13.31 12.55 -8.14
N GLN A 181 13.30 12.28 -6.85
CA GLN A 181 12.06 12.17 -6.09
C GLN A 181 11.45 13.54 -5.75
N GLU A 182 12.27 14.56 -5.50
CA GLU A 182 11.81 15.90 -5.16
C GLU A 182 11.36 16.69 -6.39
N GLY A 183 10.23 17.40 -6.27
CA GLY A 183 9.70 18.25 -7.32
C GLY A 183 8.20 18.09 -7.53
N PHE A 184 7.65 18.90 -8.45
CA PHE A 184 6.24 18.82 -8.85
C PHE A 184 6.04 17.72 -9.89
N SER A 185 5.11 16.81 -9.64
CA SER A 185 4.73 15.74 -10.56
C SER A 185 3.25 15.38 -10.42
N PRO A 186 2.62 14.80 -11.43
CA PRO A 186 1.29 14.21 -11.26
C PRO A 186 1.37 13.03 -10.32
N MET A 187 0.37 12.96 -9.46
CA MET A 187 0.21 11.89 -8.50
C MET A 187 0.02 10.54 -9.19
N GLU A 188 0.77 9.55 -8.75
CA GLU A 188 0.57 8.16 -9.13
C GLU A 188 -0.38 7.47 -8.16
N GLN A 189 -1.11 6.50 -8.69
CA GLN A 189 -2.21 5.87 -7.97
C GLN A 189 -2.22 4.36 -8.16
N THR A 190 -2.57 3.64 -7.10
CA THR A 190 -2.91 2.23 -7.14
C THR A 190 -4.35 2.05 -7.64
N VAL A 191 -4.55 2.41 -8.91
CA VAL A 191 -5.81 2.29 -9.64
C VAL A 191 -5.55 1.56 -10.95
N TRP A 192 -6.38 0.58 -11.28
CA TRP A 192 -6.26 -0.18 -12.52
C TRP A 192 -7.63 -0.47 -13.12
N LYS A 193 -7.79 -0.22 -14.41
CA LYS A 193 -9.07 -0.43 -15.15
C LYS A 193 -10.27 0.22 -14.43
N GLY A 194 -10.07 1.42 -13.88
CA GLY A 194 -11.11 2.18 -13.19
C GLY A 194 -11.46 1.68 -11.79
N GLN A 195 -10.68 0.77 -11.23
CA GLN A 195 -10.89 0.21 -9.89
C GLN A 195 -9.68 0.44 -8.99
N ARG A 196 -9.91 0.58 -7.68
CA ARG A 196 -8.87 0.50 -6.66
C ARG A 196 -8.08 -0.80 -6.80
N TRP A 197 -6.76 -0.70 -6.83
CA TRP A 197 -5.88 -1.86 -6.85
C TRP A 197 -5.19 -2.04 -5.50
N SER A 198 -5.97 -2.55 -4.52
CA SER A 198 -5.50 -2.79 -3.16
C SER A 198 -4.53 -3.98 -3.10
N ALA A 199 -3.85 -4.14 -1.95
CA ALA A 199 -3.04 -5.34 -1.69
C ALA A 199 -3.86 -6.64 -1.76
N ALA A 200 -5.17 -6.59 -1.47
CA ALA A 200 -6.05 -7.73 -1.69
C ALA A 200 -6.15 -8.09 -3.16
N ASN A 201 -6.33 -7.11 -4.05
CA ASN A 201 -6.43 -7.34 -5.49
C ASN A 201 -5.08 -7.76 -6.09
N ALA A 202 -3.98 -7.13 -5.63
CA ALA A 202 -2.64 -7.40 -6.12
C ALA A 202 -2.09 -8.76 -5.68
N TYR A 203 -2.32 -9.15 -4.44
CA TYR A 203 -1.64 -10.29 -3.83
C TYR A 203 -2.59 -11.38 -3.33
N LEU A 204 -3.50 -11.05 -2.39
CA LEU A 204 -4.25 -12.05 -1.64
C LEU A 204 -5.20 -12.84 -2.52
N LYS A 205 -6.05 -12.16 -3.30
CA LYS A 205 -7.07 -12.82 -4.13
C LYS A 205 -6.49 -13.78 -5.19
N PRO A 206 -5.42 -13.42 -5.91
CA PRO A 206 -4.73 -14.37 -6.77
C PRO A 206 -4.17 -15.57 -5.99
N ALA A 207 -3.56 -15.33 -4.84
CA ALA A 207 -2.93 -16.36 -4.02
C ALA A 207 -3.96 -17.32 -3.38
N LEU A 208 -5.15 -16.86 -3.04
CA LEU A 208 -6.24 -17.70 -2.49
C LEU A 208 -6.72 -18.81 -3.45
N LYS A 209 -6.29 -18.79 -4.71
CA LYS A 209 -6.54 -19.89 -5.65
C LYS A 209 -5.60 -21.08 -5.43
N ARG A 210 -4.57 -20.92 -4.61
CA ARG A 210 -3.57 -21.95 -4.32
C ARG A 210 -4.09 -22.88 -3.21
N PRO A 211 -3.84 -24.18 -3.30
CA PRO A 211 -4.34 -25.15 -2.32
C PRO A 211 -3.67 -25.04 -0.93
N ASN A 212 -2.49 -24.43 -0.86
CA ASN A 212 -1.70 -24.27 0.36
C ASN A 212 -1.93 -22.94 1.09
N LEU A 213 -2.89 -22.11 0.65
CA LEU A 213 -3.26 -20.85 1.31
C LEU A 213 -4.73 -20.88 1.73
N THR A 214 -4.97 -20.63 3.02
CA THR A 214 -6.33 -20.54 3.58
C THR A 214 -6.55 -19.19 4.25
N LEU A 215 -7.68 -18.56 3.98
CA LEU A 215 -8.16 -17.39 4.70
C LEU A 215 -9.29 -17.79 5.65
N HIS A 216 -9.12 -17.51 6.94
CA HIS A 216 -10.11 -17.78 7.95
C HIS A 216 -10.58 -16.49 8.63
N LYS A 217 -11.90 -16.31 8.70
CA LYS A 217 -12.50 -15.11 9.33
C LYS A 217 -12.58 -15.29 10.84
N CYS A 218 -11.72 -14.60 11.58
CA CYS A 218 -11.74 -14.59 13.03
C CYS A 218 -11.00 -13.37 13.60
N LEU A 219 -11.24 -13.08 14.89
CA LEU A 219 -10.47 -12.11 15.65
C LEU A 219 -9.39 -12.85 16.44
N ALA A 220 -8.12 -12.65 16.08
CA ALA A 220 -7.00 -13.10 16.89
C ALA A 220 -6.86 -12.20 18.12
N ARG A 221 -6.99 -12.77 19.31
CA ARG A 221 -6.93 -12.01 20.57
C ARG A 221 -5.56 -12.07 21.24
N ARG A 222 -4.91 -13.23 21.15
CA ARG A 222 -3.58 -13.45 21.75
C ARG A 222 -2.90 -14.64 21.07
N ILE A 223 -1.59 -14.65 21.13
CA ILE A 223 -0.77 -15.81 20.82
C ILE A 223 -0.57 -16.58 22.13
N ILE A 224 -0.76 -17.90 22.08
CA ILE A 224 -0.47 -18.79 23.20
C ILE A 224 0.75 -19.60 22.78
N ILE A 225 1.81 -19.51 23.56
CA ILE A 225 3.04 -20.27 23.34
C ILE A 225 3.08 -21.41 24.35
N GLU A 226 3.13 -22.65 23.88
CA GLU A 226 3.22 -23.84 24.69
C GLU A 226 4.58 -24.53 24.45
N GLY A 227 5.42 -24.58 25.47
CA GLY A 227 6.79 -25.08 25.36
C GLY A 227 7.65 -24.17 24.49
N SER A 228 8.20 -24.72 23.39
CA SER A 228 9.01 -23.98 22.41
C SER A 228 8.24 -23.65 21.11
N ARG A 229 6.93 -23.84 21.13
CA ARG A 229 6.03 -23.62 19.97
C ARG A 229 4.85 -22.73 20.33
#